data_eefadff5461afaf419341f1176321a29
#
_entry.id   eefadff5461afaf419341f1176321a29
#
_cell.length_a   1.000
_cell.length_b   1.000
_cell.length_c   1.000
_cell.angle_alpha   90.00
_cell.angle_beta   90.00
_cell.angle_gamma   90.00
#
_symmetry.space_group_name_H-M   'P 1'
#
loop_
_entity.id
_entity.type
_entity.pdbx_description
1 polymer ?
#
loop_
_entity_poly.entity_id
_entity_poly.type
_entity_poly.pdbx_seq_one_letter_code
_entity_poly.pdbx_strand_id
1 'polypeptide(L)'
;PYVEFEVPDKAASDAMRYKCCDLPGVQLQLCQPSALPSPQRQFLDTHGEGVYHLGFEVPDCDAAEAHMHERGVAVLARGRRADRSGFTYFDTRAGAGVTLEVRKTAP
;
A
#
# COMPACT_ATOMS: atom_id res chain seq x y z
N PRO A 1 6.66 2.77 -15.36
CA PRO A 1 6.61 3.95 -14.50
C PRO A 1 5.17 4.37 -14.21
N TYR A 2 4.94 4.93 -13.04
CA TYR A 2 3.64 5.45 -12.65
C TYR A 2 3.38 6.80 -13.34
N VAL A 3 2.17 6.98 -13.87
CA VAL A 3 1.71 8.26 -14.41
C VAL A 3 0.90 9.05 -13.37
N GLU A 4 0.36 8.36 -12.36
CA GLU A 4 -0.22 8.95 -11.16
C GLU A 4 0.48 8.34 -9.95
N PHE A 5 0.96 9.17 -9.03
CA PHE A 5 1.66 8.68 -7.85
C PHE A 5 1.43 9.65 -6.70
N GLU A 6 0.61 9.23 -5.73
CA GLU A 6 0.21 10.03 -4.59
C GLU A 6 0.55 9.26 -3.31
N VAL A 7 1.53 9.76 -2.57
CA VAL A 7 1.98 9.19 -1.30
C VAL A 7 2.13 10.32 -0.29
N PRO A 8 2.02 10.04 1.03
CA PRO A 8 2.13 11.08 2.05
C PRO A 8 3.46 11.84 2.02
N ASP A 9 4.56 11.15 1.71
CA ASP A 9 5.88 11.74 1.59
C ASP A 9 6.68 10.99 0.54
N LYS A 10 6.98 11.66 -0.58
CA LYS A 10 7.66 11.02 -1.70
C LYS A 10 9.10 10.62 -1.35
N ALA A 11 9.82 11.48 -0.61
CA ALA A 11 11.20 11.17 -0.23
C ALA A 11 11.26 9.94 0.68
N ALA A 12 10.33 9.84 1.64
CA ALA A 12 10.23 8.67 2.50
C ALA A 12 9.86 7.40 1.71
N SER A 13 8.96 7.53 0.74
CA SER A 13 8.59 6.43 -0.15
C SER A 13 9.77 5.95 -0.98
N ASP A 14 10.53 6.87 -1.58
CA ASP A 14 11.70 6.54 -2.39
C ASP A 14 12.83 5.93 -1.56
N ALA A 15 12.95 6.30 -0.29
CA ALA A 15 13.99 5.79 0.62
C ALA A 15 13.63 4.46 1.27
N MET A 16 12.43 3.95 1.07
CA MET A 16 11.97 2.69 1.63
C MET A 16 12.65 1.51 0.96
N ARG A 17 13.03 0.50 1.75
CA ARG A 17 13.69 -0.70 1.24
C ARG A 17 12.74 -1.88 1.33
N TYR A 18 12.69 -2.67 0.26
CA TYR A 18 11.82 -3.83 0.17
C TYR A 18 12.58 -5.08 -0.21
N LYS A 19 12.10 -6.20 0.30
CA LYS A 19 12.53 -7.53 -0.14
C LYS A 19 11.31 -8.44 -0.15
N CYS A 20 11.08 -9.12 -1.27
CA CYS A 20 9.94 -10.00 -1.45
C CYS A 20 10.36 -11.45 -1.46
N CYS A 21 9.49 -12.30 -0.93
CA CYS A 21 9.64 -13.75 -0.95
C CYS A 21 8.31 -14.37 -1.37
N ASP A 22 8.33 -15.15 -2.44
CA ASP A 22 7.13 -15.82 -2.93
C ASP A 22 6.95 -17.15 -2.20
N LEU A 23 5.78 -17.32 -1.60
CA LEU A 23 5.32 -18.56 -0.98
C LEU A 23 4.09 -19.07 -1.73
N PRO A 24 3.72 -20.37 -1.60
CA PRO A 24 2.48 -20.85 -2.19
C PRO A 24 1.28 -20.05 -1.74
N GLY A 25 0.60 -19.39 -2.69
CA GLY A 25 -0.63 -18.64 -2.43
C GLY A 25 -0.45 -17.26 -1.79
N VAL A 26 0.79 -16.84 -1.45
CA VAL A 26 1.03 -15.52 -0.86
C VAL A 26 2.45 -15.03 -1.16
N GLN A 27 2.61 -13.72 -1.27
CA GLN A 27 3.92 -13.09 -1.29
C GLN A 27 4.15 -12.37 0.03
N LEU A 28 5.29 -12.63 0.68
CA LEU A 28 5.75 -11.85 1.81
C LEU A 28 6.58 -10.68 1.29
N GLN A 29 6.26 -9.48 1.75
CA GLN A 29 7.04 -8.29 1.49
C GLN A 29 7.64 -7.78 2.80
N LEU A 30 8.96 -7.83 2.91
CA LEU A 30 9.68 -7.23 4.03
C LEU A 30 9.94 -5.78 3.67
N CYS A 31 9.51 -4.88 4.55
CA CYS A 31 9.61 -3.43 4.32
C CYS A 31 10.42 -2.80 5.45
N GLN A 32 11.47 -2.06 5.08
CA GLN A 32 12.26 -1.29 6.03
C GLN A 32 12.12 0.19 5.72
N PRO A 33 11.36 0.95 6.54
CA PRO A 33 11.25 2.38 6.35
C PRO A 33 12.56 3.08 6.74
N SER A 34 12.82 4.22 6.11
CA SER A 34 13.92 5.11 6.50
C SER A 34 13.55 5.88 7.77
N ALA A 35 14.44 6.77 8.23
CA ALA A 35 14.17 7.67 9.35
C ALA A 35 13.15 8.77 9.00
N LEU A 36 12.84 8.98 7.72
CA LEU A 36 11.89 10.00 7.29
C LEU A 36 10.45 9.61 7.71
N PRO A 37 9.60 10.60 8.03
CA PRO A 37 8.22 10.33 8.42
C PRO A 37 7.43 9.61 7.31
N SER A 38 6.77 8.53 7.68
CA SER A 38 5.90 7.76 6.80
C SER A 38 4.93 6.94 7.65
N PRO A 39 3.82 6.45 7.07
CA PRO A 39 2.94 5.53 7.79
C PRO A 39 3.67 4.29 8.29
N GLN A 40 4.62 3.75 7.52
CA GLN A 40 5.42 2.59 7.89
C GLN A 40 6.39 2.92 9.03
N ARG A 41 7.03 4.10 8.99
CA ARG A 41 7.89 4.55 10.10
C ARG A 41 7.10 4.70 11.38
N GLN A 42 5.93 5.33 11.30
CA GLN A 42 5.06 5.51 12.45
C GLN A 42 4.61 4.17 13.03
N PHE A 43 4.24 3.22 12.17
CA PHE A 43 3.87 1.87 12.62
C PHE A 43 5.02 1.20 13.37
N LEU A 44 6.23 1.24 12.82
CA LEU A 44 7.39 0.62 13.45
C LEU A 44 7.71 1.27 14.79
N ASP A 45 7.62 2.59 14.90
CA ASP A 45 7.92 3.32 16.14
C ASP A 45 6.88 3.09 17.24
N THR A 46 5.61 2.91 16.89
CA THR A 46 4.51 2.79 17.86
C THR A 46 4.14 1.35 18.17
N HIS A 47 4.31 0.44 17.23
CA HIS A 47 3.90 -0.95 17.35
C HIS A 47 5.10 -1.92 17.46
N GLY A 48 6.23 -1.57 16.82
CA GLY A 48 7.33 -2.50 16.61
C GLY A 48 7.16 -3.30 15.32
N GLU A 49 7.97 -4.34 15.15
CA GLU A 49 7.88 -5.22 13.98
C GLU A 49 6.55 -5.97 13.97
N GLY A 50 6.01 -6.18 12.79
CA GLY A 50 4.76 -6.90 12.61
C GLY A 50 4.17 -6.71 11.23
N VAL A 51 2.97 -7.20 11.03
CA VAL A 51 2.26 -7.08 9.75
C VAL A 51 1.70 -5.67 9.63
N TYR A 52 2.24 -4.91 8.67
CA TYR A 52 1.78 -3.55 8.40
C TYR A 52 0.56 -3.53 7.48
N HIS A 53 0.58 -4.29 6.38
CA HIS A 53 -0.54 -4.30 5.43
C HIS A 53 -0.83 -5.69 4.87
N LEU A 54 -2.05 -5.84 4.37
CA LEU A 54 -2.48 -6.98 3.56
C LEU A 54 -2.86 -6.47 2.18
N GLY A 55 -2.30 -7.08 1.13
CA GLY A 55 -2.57 -6.70 -0.25
C GLY A 55 -3.35 -7.77 -0.99
N PHE A 56 -4.30 -7.34 -1.82
CA PHE A 56 -5.17 -8.21 -2.61
C PHE A 56 -5.06 -7.84 -4.08
N GLU A 57 -4.81 -8.85 -4.93
CA GLU A 57 -4.90 -8.67 -6.37
C GLU A 57 -6.36 -8.49 -6.75
N VAL A 58 -6.63 -7.45 -7.54
CA VAL A 58 -7.96 -7.14 -8.05
C VAL A 58 -7.88 -6.90 -9.57
N PRO A 59 -8.97 -7.15 -10.30
CA PRO A 59 -8.95 -6.91 -11.75
C PRO A 59 -8.96 -5.42 -12.12
N ASP A 60 -9.40 -4.55 -11.22
CA ASP A 60 -9.54 -3.12 -11.49
C ASP A 60 -9.36 -2.33 -10.19
N CYS A 61 -8.20 -1.68 -10.03
CA CYS A 61 -7.91 -0.88 -8.85
C CYS A 61 -8.81 0.36 -8.74
N ASP A 62 -9.15 0.98 -9.87
CA ASP A 62 -10.01 2.18 -9.85
C ASP A 62 -11.43 1.83 -9.39
N ALA A 63 -11.97 0.68 -9.82
CA ALA A 63 -13.27 0.22 -9.37
C ALA A 63 -13.27 -0.13 -7.87
N ALA A 64 -12.22 -0.80 -7.40
CA ALA A 64 -12.06 -1.12 -5.99
C ALA A 64 -11.94 0.14 -5.13
N GLU A 65 -11.18 1.13 -5.60
CA GLU A 65 -11.03 2.42 -4.92
C GLU A 65 -12.37 3.17 -4.83
N ALA A 66 -13.14 3.22 -5.92
CA ALA A 66 -14.46 3.84 -5.94
C ALA A 66 -15.42 3.15 -4.96
N HIS A 67 -15.38 1.82 -4.91
CA HIS A 67 -16.20 1.03 -3.99
C HIS A 67 -15.89 1.34 -2.51
N MET A 68 -14.62 1.47 -2.18
CA MET A 68 -14.19 1.83 -0.82
C MET A 68 -14.55 3.28 -0.49
N HIS A 69 -14.43 4.18 -1.47
CA HIS A 69 -14.81 5.59 -1.29
C HIS A 69 -16.30 5.74 -0.94
N GLU A 70 -17.17 4.97 -1.60
CA GLU A 70 -18.61 4.95 -1.29
C GLU A 70 -18.90 4.53 0.14
N ARG A 71 -18.01 3.78 0.77
CA ARG A 71 -18.10 3.35 2.17
C ARG A 71 -17.40 4.28 3.14
N GLY A 72 -16.93 5.44 2.68
CA GLY A 72 -16.27 6.43 3.52
C GLY A 72 -14.85 6.09 3.89
N VAL A 73 -14.19 5.19 3.17
CA VAL A 73 -12.80 4.80 3.43
C VAL A 73 -11.86 5.69 2.63
N ALA A 74 -10.93 6.37 3.33
CA ALA A 74 -9.98 7.27 2.71
C ALA A 74 -8.81 6.52 2.07
N VAL A 75 -8.24 7.09 1.01
CA VAL A 75 -7.02 6.62 0.37
C VAL A 75 -5.82 7.18 1.12
N LEU A 76 -4.88 6.32 1.47
CA LEU A 76 -3.62 6.69 2.13
C LEU A 76 -2.51 6.95 1.12
N ALA A 77 -2.42 6.11 0.09
CA ALA A 77 -1.42 6.21 -0.98
C ALA A 77 -1.92 5.47 -2.21
N ARG A 78 -1.53 5.92 -3.39
CA ARG A 78 -1.90 5.26 -4.64
C ARG A 78 -0.87 5.51 -5.72
N GLY A 79 -0.80 4.58 -6.67
CA GLY A 79 -0.02 4.71 -7.89
C GLY A 79 -0.76 4.03 -9.04
N ARG A 80 -0.69 4.64 -10.23
CA ARG A 80 -1.26 4.08 -11.46
C ARG A 80 -0.28 4.22 -12.60
N ARG A 81 -0.11 3.13 -13.35
CA ARG A 81 0.58 3.15 -14.64
C ARG A 81 -0.40 3.55 -15.74
N ALA A 82 0.10 3.79 -16.94
CA ALA A 82 -0.74 4.20 -18.07
C ALA A 82 -1.83 3.17 -18.39
N ASP A 83 -1.59 1.89 -18.16
CA ASP A 83 -2.54 0.81 -18.36
C ASP A 83 -3.52 0.60 -17.19
N ARG A 84 -3.49 1.52 -16.22
CA ARG A 84 -4.29 1.52 -14.99
C ARG A 84 -3.93 0.40 -14.02
N SER A 85 -2.85 -0.33 -14.22
CA SER A 85 -2.26 -1.20 -13.19
C SER A 85 -1.62 -0.35 -12.09
N GLY A 86 -1.40 -0.93 -10.94
CA GLY A 86 -0.79 -0.24 -9.80
C GLY A 86 -1.37 -0.68 -8.48
N PHE A 87 -1.52 0.27 -7.56
CA PHE A 87 -1.92 -0.04 -6.19
C PHE A 87 -2.73 1.10 -5.56
N THR A 88 -3.50 0.77 -4.52
CA THR A 88 -4.09 1.73 -3.59
C THR A 88 -4.00 1.17 -2.18
N TYR A 89 -3.43 1.94 -1.27
CA TYR A 89 -3.48 1.69 0.18
C TYR A 89 -4.61 2.51 0.78
N PHE A 90 -5.41 1.88 1.64
CA PHE A 90 -6.53 2.51 2.31
C PHE A 90 -6.23 2.77 3.78
N ASP A 91 -6.78 3.86 4.30
CA ASP A 91 -6.68 4.20 5.72
C ASP A 91 -7.69 3.36 6.51
N THR A 92 -7.33 2.11 6.80
CA THR A 92 -8.23 1.11 7.39
C THR A 92 -7.77 0.59 8.75
N ARG A 93 -6.63 1.04 9.26
CA ARG A 93 -6.05 0.46 10.49
C ARG A 93 -6.98 0.58 11.69
N ALA A 94 -7.64 1.73 11.88
CA ALA A 94 -8.53 1.95 13.01
C ALA A 94 -9.74 1.00 12.98
N GLY A 95 -10.30 0.74 11.81
CA GLY A 95 -11.47 -0.13 11.67
C GLY A 95 -11.15 -1.60 11.48
N ALA A 96 -10.14 -1.92 10.68
CA ALA A 96 -9.78 -3.29 10.32
C ALA A 96 -8.60 -3.85 11.11
N GLY A 97 -7.88 -3.03 11.87
CA GLY A 97 -6.69 -3.44 12.62
C GLY A 97 -5.44 -3.58 11.75
N VAL A 98 -5.56 -3.38 10.45
CA VAL A 98 -4.47 -3.49 9.48
C VAL A 98 -4.73 -2.56 8.31
N THR A 99 -3.67 -2.10 7.65
CA THR A 99 -3.78 -1.34 6.41
C THR A 99 -4.09 -2.30 5.26
N LEU A 100 -5.16 -2.03 4.52
CA LEU A 100 -5.55 -2.83 3.36
C LEU A 100 -5.04 -2.18 2.08
N GLU A 101 -4.56 -3.02 1.17
CA GLU A 101 -4.09 -2.61 -0.15
C GLU A 101 -4.82 -3.43 -1.21
N VAL A 102 -5.19 -2.78 -2.31
CA VAL A 102 -5.54 -3.48 -3.54
C VAL A 102 -4.46 -3.18 -4.57
N ARG A 103 -4.19 -4.16 -5.43
CA ARG A 103 -3.21 -3.98 -6.48
C ARG A 103 -3.59 -4.76 -7.74
N LYS A 104 -3.12 -4.27 -8.86
CA LYS A 104 -3.17 -4.95 -10.15
C LYS A 104 -1.78 -4.93 -10.74
N THR A 105 -1.23 -6.11 -10.96
CA THR A 105 0.09 -6.27 -11.58
C THR A 105 0.01 -5.88 -13.06
N ALA A 106 1.05 -5.25 -13.58
CA ALA A 106 1.17 -5.00 -15.02
C ALA A 106 1.24 -6.32 -15.77
N PRO A 107 0.64 -6.40 -16.97
CA PRO A 107 0.68 -7.60 -17.80
C PRO A 107 2.10 -8.02 -18.15
#